data_c1698b4581fa3df1d470d78c78b21fc9
#
_entry.id   c1698b4581fa3df1d470d78c78b21fc9
#
_cell.length_a   1.000
_cell.length_b   1.000
_cell.length_c   1.000
_cell.angle_alpha   90.00
_cell.angle_beta   90.00
_cell.angle_gamma   90.00
#
_symmetry.space_group_name_H-M   'P 1'
#
loop_
_entity.id
_entity.type
_entity.pdbx_description
1 polymer ?
#
loop_
_entity_poly.entity_id
_entity_poly.type
_entity_poly.pdbx_seq_one_letter_code
_entity_poly.pdbx_strand_id
1 'polypeptide(L)'
;MRKIIVTESISLDGVMQAPGRPDEDIRDGFSRGGWAVPYTDQVMGSAMGEGMAATGALLLGRRTWADFAGYWPRQTDNPFTPVLDALPKYVASTTLEGPLPWVNSYPLTGDPIAAVRELKAQEGADISVLGSGALVRSLRRHGLVDGYVLLVHPLVLGGGRRLFEPGDEPGELRLTSSVTTTTGVVIARYEPA
;
A
#
# COMPACT_ATOMS: atom_id res chain seq x y z
N MET A 1 -10.56 3.42 18.04
CA MET A 1 -9.46 2.55 17.53
C MET A 1 -9.45 2.66 16.01
N ARG A 2 -8.30 2.89 15.39
CA ARG A 2 -8.12 3.07 13.93
C ARG A 2 -8.10 1.73 13.22
N LYS A 3 -8.66 1.66 12.01
CA LYS A 3 -8.49 0.47 11.14
C LYS A 3 -7.18 0.57 10.36
N ILE A 4 -6.58 -0.59 10.07
CA ILE A 4 -5.45 -0.70 9.13
C ILE A 4 -5.97 -1.31 7.84
N ILE A 5 -5.93 -0.52 6.77
CA ILE A 5 -6.43 -0.88 5.44
C ILE A 5 -5.26 -1.01 4.48
N VAL A 6 -5.09 -2.17 3.91
CA VAL A 6 -4.08 -2.44 2.87
C VAL A 6 -4.66 -2.11 1.50
N THR A 7 -4.03 -1.23 0.76
CA THR A 7 -4.42 -0.89 -0.62
C THR A 7 -3.30 -1.26 -1.57
N GLU A 8 -3.59 -2.19 -2.50
CA GLU A 8 -2.58 -2.75 -3.41
C GLU A 8 -3.10 -2.95 -4.82
N SER A 9 -2.28 -2.59 -5.80
CA SER A 9 -2.44 -3.04 -7.18
C SER A 9 -1.81 -4.42 -7.34
N ILE A 10 -2.58 -5.37 -7.87
CA ILE A 10 -2.09 -6.72 -8.15
C ILE A 10 -2.49 -7.15 -9.56
N SER A 11 -1.65 -7.97 -10.19
CA SER A 11 -2.01 -8.71 -11.41
C SER A 11 -2.90 -9.91 -11.08
N LEU A 12 -3.47 -10.58 -12.08
CA LEU A 12 -4.26 -11.82 -11.88
C LEU A 12 -3.45 -12.95 -11.23
N ASP A 13 -2.13 -12.98 -11.44
CA ASP A 13 -1.23 -13.93 -10.77
C ASP A 13 -0.65 -13.39 -9.46
N GLY A 14 -1.21 -12.30 -8.92
CA GLY A 14 -0.94 -11.77 -7.58
C GLY A 14 0.34 -10.94 -7.45
N VAL A 15 1.00 -10.59 -8.54
CA VAL A 15 2.21 -9.74 -8.50
C VAL A 15 1.83 -8.30 -8.18
N MET A 16 2.53 -7.73 -7.19
CA MET A 16 2.37 -6.34 -6.74
C MET A 16 3.62 -5.47 -7.01
N GLN A 17 4.68 -6.03 -7.55
CA GLN A 17 5.96 -5.34 -7.72
C GLN A 17 5.88 -4.25 -8.78
N ALA A 18 6.31 -3.03 -8.44
CA ALA A 18 6.48 -1.89 -9.33
C ALA A 18 5.26 -1.56 -10.22
N PRO A 19 4.05 -1.37 -9.70
CA PRO A 19 2.87 -1.10 -10.54
C PRO A 19 2.91 0.28 -11.19
N GLY A 20 3.52 1.27 -10.56
CA GLY A 20 3.41 2.69 -10.94
C GLY A 20 4.49 3.20 -11.89
N ARG A 21 5.70 2.65 -11.85
CA ARG A 21 6.81 3.14 -12.70
C ARG A 21 7.76 2.00 -13.10
N PRO A 22 8.44 2.12 -14.26
CA PRO A 22 9.41 1.11 -14.73
C PRO A 22 10.60 0.91 -13.77
N ASP A 23 10.99 1.94 -13.05
CA ASP A 23 12.16 1.98 -12.15
C ASP A 23 11.79 1.88 -10.65
N GLU A 24 10.52 1.71 -10.32
CA GLU A 24 10.02 1.70 -8.96
C GLU A 24 10.62 0.57 -8.09
N ASP A 25 10.68 -0.63 -8.63
CA ASP A 25 11.29 -1.79 -7.97
C ASP A 25 11.83 -2.79 -8.99
N ILE A 26 13.11 -2.68 -9.32
CA ILE A 26 13.80 -3.54 -10.29
C ILE A 26 14.48 -4.76 -9.65
N ARG A 27 14.23 -5.02 -8.37
CA ARG A 27 14.87 -6.13 -7.66
C ARG A 27 14.56 -7.46 -8.33
N ASP A 28 15.49 -8.38 -8.17
CA ASP A 28 15.43 -9.73 -8.71
C ASP A 28 15.28 -9.76 -10.26
N GLY A 29 15.75 -8.68 -10.94
CA GLY A 29 15.68 -8.57 -12.39
C GLY A 29 14.27 -8.27 -12.94
N PHE A 30 13.35 -7.78 -12.12
CA PHE A 30 12.00 -7.43 -12.57
C PHE A 30 12.06 -6.25 -13.56
N SER A 31 11.59 -6.47 -14.79
CA SER A 31 11.67 -5.53 -15.91
C SER A 31 10.31 -5.06 -16.43
N ARG A 32 9.22 -5.41 -15.73
CA ARG A 32 7.84 -5.11 -16.16
C ARG A 32 7.20 -3.99 -15.33
N GLY A 33 8.00 -3.10 -14.72
CA GLY A 33 7.49 -2.00 -13.91
C GLY A 33 6.61 -1.03 -14.71
N GLY A 34 5.69 -0.34 -14.02
CA GLY A 34 4.71 0.57 -14.62
C GLY A 34 3.50 -0.14 -15.24
N TRP A 35 3.34 -1.43 -14.99
CA TRP A 35 2.31 -2.26 -15.63
C TRP A 35 0.86 -1.86 -15.31
N ALA A 36 0.63 -1.16 -14.21
CA ALA A 36 -0.72 -0.72 -13.83
C ALA A 36 -1.15 0.59 -14.52
N VAL A 37 -0.20 1.41 -14.97
CA VAL A 37 -0.46 2.76 -15.52
C VAL A 37 -1.43 2.75 -16.70
N PRO A 38 -1.34 1.83 -17.70
CA PRO A 38 -2.27 1.80 -18.83
C PRO A 38 -3.73 1.53 -18.44
N TYR A 39 -3.97 1.06 -17.24
CA TYR A 39 -5.32 0.72 -16.75
C TYR A 39 -5.96 1.82 -15.90
N THR A 40 -5.29 2.95 -15.73
CA THR A 40 -5.82 4.09 -14.97
C THR A 40 -7.01 4.70 -15.69
N ASP A 41 -8.11 4.91 -14.97
CA ASP A 41 -9.30 5.60 -15.47
C ASP A 41 -9.97 6.44 -14.35
N GLN A 42 -11.06 7.13 -14.70
CA GLN A 42 -11.77 7.98 -13.76
C GLN A 42 -12.39 7.21 -12.59
N VAL A 43 -12.87 5.97 -12.81
CA VAL A 43 -13.46 5.13 -11.76
C VAL A 43 -12.39 4.77 -10.73
N MET A 44 -11.21 4.37 -11.19
CA MET A 44 -10.06 4.11 -10.31
C MET A 44 -9.65 5.38 -9.57
N GLY A 45 -9.52 6.51 -10.26
CA GLY A 45 -9.17 7.78 -9.66
C GLY A 45 -10.14 8.20 -8.54
N SER A 46 -11.45 8.04 -8.75
CA SER A 46 -12.48 8.33 -7.75
C SER A 46 -12.35 7.40 -6.53
N ALA A 47 -12.22 6.09 -6.76
CA ALA A 47 -12.09 5.11 -5.68
C ALA A 47 -10.83 5.33 -4.83
N MET A 48 -9.71 5.71 -5.46
CA MET A 48 -8.46 6.06 -4.77
C MET A 48 -8.59 7.38 -4.00
N GLY A 49 -9.26 8.37 -4.58
CA GLY A 49 -9.53 9.64 -3.93
C GLY A 49 -10.39 9.48 -2.66
N GLU A 50 -11.46 8.69 -2.73
CA GLU A 50 -12.29 8.35 -1.56
C GLU A 50 -11.48 7.63 -0.47
N GLY A 51 -10.64 6.66 -0.85
CA GLY A 51 -9.76 5.97 0.08
C GLY A 51 -8.78 6.90 0.77
N MET A 52 -8.17 7.83 0.02
CA MET A 52 -7.26 8.83 0.57
C MET A 52 -7.98 9.81 1.51
N ALA A 53 -9.21 10.23 1.19
CA ALA A 53 -10.01 11.11 2.04
C ALA A 53 -10.36 10.48 3.40
N ALA A 54 -10.50 9.15 3.47
CA ALA A 54 -10.72 8.40 4.69
C ALA A 54 -9.44 8.12 5.48
N THR A 55 -8.26 8.39 4.88
CA THR A 55 -6.95 8.07 5.46
C THR A 55 -6.49 9.17 6.41
N GLY A 56 -6.16 8.80 7.64
CA GLY A 56 -5.59 9.71 8.63
C GLY A 56 -4.09 9.56 8.83
N ALA A 57 -3.48 8.50 8.31
CA ALA A 57 -2.03 8.29 8.27
C ALA A 57 -1.65 7.21 7.25
N LEU A 58 -0.41 7.26 6.78
CA LEU A 58 0.20 6.18 6.00
C LEU A 58 1.11 5.34 6.90
N LEU A 59 1.09 4.03 6.68
CA LEU A 59 2.04 3.09 7.27
C LEU A 59 2.81 2.41 6.14
N LEU A 60 4.11 2.66 6.08
CA LEU A 60 4.96 2.27 4.97
C LEU A 60 6.14 1.44 5.46
N GLY A 61 6.54 0.44 4.70
CA GLY A 61 7.85 -0.17 4.88
C GLY A 61 8.95 0.76 4.36
N ARG A 62 10.15 0.60 4.90
CA ARG A 62 11.30 1.47 4.57
C ARG A 62 11.52 1.68 3.07
N ARG A 63 11.41 0.61 2.26
CA ARG A 63 11.68 0.71 0.80
C ARG A 63 10.60 1.49 0.08
N THR A 64 9.34 1.21 0.36
CA THR A 64 8.22 1.95 -0.23
C THR A 64 8.27 3.42 0.18
N TRP A 65 8.58 3.69 1.46
CA TRP A 65 8.77 5.06 1.91
C TRP A 65 9.93 5.75 1.17
N ALA A 66 11.07 5.09 1.00
CA ALA A 66 12.23 5.68 0.31
C ALA A 66 11.95 5.97 -1.17
N ASP A 67 11.24 5.08 -1.84
CA ASP A 67 10.78 5.28 -3.22
C ASP A 67 9.81 6.47 -3.30
N PHE A 68 8.80 6.49 -2.45
CA PHE A 68 7.81 7.58 -2.39
C PHE A 68 8.46 8.92 -2.06
N ALA A 69 9.36 8.97 -1.09
CA ALA A 69 10.10 10.18 -0.71
C ALA A 69 11.01 10.70 -1.84
N GLY A 70 11.52 9.82 -2.68
CA GLY A 70 12.30 10.17 -3.86
C GLY A 70 11.46 10.67 -5.04
N TYR A 71 10.18 10.32 -5.09
CA TYR A 71 9.30 10.59 -6.22
C TYR A 71 8.29 11.71 -5.94
N TRP A 72 7.41 11.55 -4.94
CA TRP A 72 6.25 12.40 -4.73
C TRP A 72 6.56 13.88 -4.50
N PRO A 73 7.56 14.28 -3.69
CA PRO A 73 7.85 15.70 -3.49
C PRO A 73 8.27 16.46 -4.77
N ARG A 74 8.59 15.73 -5.85
CA ARG A 74 8.96 16.31 -7.16
C ARG A 74 7.75 16.41 -8.11
N GLN A 75 6.59 15.85 -7.76
CA GLN A 75 5.39 15.83 -8.59
C GLN A 75 4.48 17.02 -8.25
N THR A 76 4.95 18.23 -8.49
CA THR A 76 4.29 19.47 -8.06
C THR A 76 2.89 19.68 -8.65
N ASP A 77 2.64 19.16 -9.85
CA ASP A 77 1.37 19.32 -10.56
C ASP A 77 0.39 18.15 -10.30
N ASN A 78 0.78 17.18 -9.47
CA ASN A 78 -0.06 16.04 -9.16
C ASN A 78 -0.96 16.34 -7.93
N PRO A 79 -2.30 16.19 -8.04
CA PRO A 79 -3.23 16.49 -6.95
C PRO A 79 -3.06 15.62 -5.70
N PHE A 80 -2.42 14.46 -5.83
CA PHE A 80 -2.13 13.59 -4.67
C PHE A 80 -0.93 14.07 -3.85
N THR A 81 -0.01 14.81 -4.42
CA THR A 81 1.21 15.27 -3.71
C THR A 81 0.88 16.05 -2.44
N PRO A 82 0.06 17.11 -2.45
CA PRO A 82 -0.26 17.84 -1.23
C PRO A 82 -0.99 16.99 -0.19
N VAL A 83 -1.78 16.01 -0.61
CA VAL A 83 -2.46 15.07 0.30
C VAL A 83 -1.44 14.16 0.98
N LEU A 84 -0.52 13.58 0.21
CA LEU A 84 0.53 12.73 0.73
C LEU A 84 1.50 13.49 1.65
N ASP A 85 1.81 14.74 1.32
CA ASP A 85 2.68 15.59 2.15
C ASP A 85 2.01 15.93 3.49
N ALA A 86 0.72 16.18 3.50
CA ALA A 86 -0.04 16.51 4.70
C ALA A 86 -0.20 15.33 5.67
N LEU A 87 -0.33 14.11 5.16
CA LEU A 87 -0.56 12.92 5.99
C LEU A 87 0.69 12.56 6.83
N PRO A 88 0.53 12.19 8.11
CA PRO A 88 1.56 11.51 8.87
C PRO A 88 1.97 10.19 8.19
N LYS A 89 3.25 9.96 8.04
CA LYS A 89 3.84 8.75 7.44
C LYS A 89 4.66 8.01 8.48
N TYR A 90 4.15 6.89 8.96
CA TYR A 90 4.86 6.01 9.89
C TYR A 90 5.65 4.97 9.11
N VAL A 91 6.94 4.86 9.38
CA VAL A 91 7.85 4.01 8.60
C VAL A 91 8.31 2.83 9.45
N ALA A 92 7.81 1.64 9.12
CA ALA A 92 8.22 0.40 9.76
C ALA A 92 9.61 -0.01 9.27
N SER A 93 10.60 0.07 10.17
CA SER A 93 11.99 -0.26 9.88
C SER A 93 12.75 -0.58 11.17
N THR A 94 13.65 -1.54 11.11
CA THR A 94 14.60 -1.86 12.20
C THR A 94 15.95 -1.15 12.03
N THR A 95 16.12 -0.39 10.94
CA THR A 95 17.42 0.21 10.59
C THR A 95 17.35 1.70 10.27
N LEU A 96 16.14 2.28 10.24
CA LEU A 96 15.96 3.68 9.93
C LEU A 96 15.86 4.47 11.22
N GLU A 97 16.71 5.50 11.36
CA GLU A 97 16.82 6.33 12.55
C GLU A 97 16.80 7.82 12.16
N GLY A 98 16.53 8.67 13.15
CA GLY A 98 16.58 10.12 13.03
C GLY A 98 15.44 10.76 12.24
N PRO A 99 15.55 12.07 12.00
CA PRO A 99 14.55 12.79 11.22
C PRO A 99 14.59 12.35 9.76
N LEU A 100 13.41 12.12 9.19
CA LEU A 100 13.26 11.69 7.80
C LEU A 100 13.05 12.91 6.89
N PRO A 101 13.65 12.94 5.67
CA PRO A 101 13.62 14.13 4.81
C PRO A 101 12.24 14.44 4.20
N TRP A 102 11.36 13.44 4.03
CA TRP A 102 10.00 13.72 3.55
C TRP A 102 9.14 14.22 4.71
N VAL A 103 8.50 15.37 4.51
CA VAL A 103 7.68 16.04 5.53
C VAL A 103 6.68 15.07 6.20
N ASN A 104 6.43 15.24 7.49
CA ASN A 104 5.52 14.41 8.28
C ASN A 104 5.84 12.90 8.26
N SER A 105 7.13 12.54 8.14
CA SER A 105 7.59 11.13 8.20
C SER A 105 8.24 10.83 9.54
N TYR A 106 7.83 9.71 10.15
CA TYR A 106 8.25 9.29 11.49
C TYR A 106 8.69 7.82 11.46
N PRO A 107 9.96 7.51 11.79
CA PRO A 107 10.38 6.12 11.92
C PRO A 107 9.70 5.49 13.13
N LEU A 108 9.24 4.26 12.99
CA LEU A 108 8.80 3.44 14.11
C LEU A 108 10.05 2.79 14.71
N THR A 109 10.44 3.26 15.91
CA THR A 109 11.63 2.75 16.61
C THR A 109 11.31 1.51 17.44
N GLY A 110 12.32 0.66 17.68
CA GLY A 110 12.17 -0.58 18.46
C GLY A 110 11.46 -1.68 17.66
N ASP A 111 10.47 -2.33 18.29
CA ASP A 111 9.64 -3.33 17.63
C ASP A 111 8.54 -2.66 16.79
N PRO A 112 8.62 -2.74 15.45
CA PRO A 112 7.63 -2.10 14.58
C PRO A 112 6.21 -2.63 14.78
N ILE A 113 6.04 -3.90 15.20
CA ILE A 113 4.71 -4.48 15.42
C ILE A 113 4.09 -3.94 16.71
N ALA A 114 4.86 -3.80 17.76
CA ALA A 114 4.39 -3.16 18.99
C ALA A 114 3.99 -1.70 18.74
N ALA A 115 4.84 -0.94 18.04
CA ALA A 115 4.54 0.44 17.67
C ALA A 115 3.27 0.58 16.80
N VAL A 116 3.05 -0.33 15.85
CA VAL A 116 1.82 -0.34 15.03
C VAL A 116 0.59 -0.66 15.87
N ARG A 117 0.68 -1.55 16.87
CA ARG A 117 -0.43 -1.80 17.81
C ARG A 117 -0.81 -0.56 18.60
N GLU A 118 0.18 0.19 19.06
CA GLU A 118 -0.03 1.45 19.77
C GLU A 118 -0.70 2.51 18.87
N LEU A 119 -0.24 2.65 17.60
CA LEU A 119 -0.86 3.52 16.62
C LEU A 119 -2.32 3.14 16.33
N LYS A 120 -2.59 1.84 16.19
CA LYS A 120 -3.94 1.31 15.94
C LYS A 120 -4.88 1.57 17.11
N ALA A 121 -4.37 1.52 18.33
CA ALA A 121 -5.16 1.77 19.55
C ALA A 121 -5.60 3.23 19.72
N GLN A 122 -4.94 4.17 19.06
CA GLN A 122 -5.30 5.59 19.10
C GLN A 122 -6.65 5.87 18.43
N GLU A 123 -7.26 6.99 18.77
CA GLU A 123 -8.40 7.52 18.04
C GLU A 123 -7.96 8.26 16.77
N GLY A 124 -8.81 8.28 15.76
CA GLY A 124 -8.56 8.97 14.50
C GLY A 124 -9.05 8.19 13.29
N ALA A 125 -8.87 8.77 12.11
CA ALA A 125 -9.18 8.15 10.83
C ALA A 125 -8.22 6.97 10.53
N ASP A 126 -8.55 6.15 9.55
CA ASP A 126 -7.87 4.89 9.25
C ASP A 126 -6.39 5.07 8.89
N ILE A 127 -5.62 4.01 9.06
CA ILE A 127 -4.23 3.91 8.66
C ILE A 127 -4.19 3.13 7.34
N SER A 128 -3.71 3.77 6.28
CA SER A 128 -3.54 3.12 4.97
C SER A 128 -2.14 2.58 4.81
N VAL A 129 -2.04 1.32 4.39
CA VAL A 129 -0.80 0.69 3.96
C VAL A 129 -0.79 0.68 2.43
N LEU A 130 0.16 1.40 1.84
CA LEU A 130 0.37 1.46 0.40
C LEU A 130 1.69 0.74 0.08
N GLY A 131 1.61 -0.35 -0.63
CA GLY A 131 2.80 -1.12 -0.91
C GLY A 131 3.37 -1.85 0.30
N SER A 132 4.64 -2.32 0.19
CA SER A 132 5.38 -3.04 1.23
C SER A 132 4.84 -4.43 1.55
N GLY A 133 4.80 -5.34 0.58
CA GLY A 133 4.33 -6.71 0.77
C GLY A 133 4.92 -7.41 2.01
N ALA A 134 6.20 -7.18 2.32
CA ALA A 134 6.81 -7.71 3.55
C ALA A 134 6.17 -7.16 4.83
N LEU A 135 5.81 -5.87 4.84
CA LEU A 135 5.08 -5.26 5.96
C LEU A 135 3.67 -5.85 6.06
N VAL A 136 2.95 -5.93 4.94
CA VAL A 136 1.59 -6.51 4.89
C VAL A 136 1.59 -7.93 5.45
N ARG A 137 2.54 -8.79 5.02
CA ARG A 137 2.66 -10.15 5.56
C ARG A 137 2.94 -10.17 7.06
N SER A 138 3.78 -9.24 7.55
CA SER A 138 4.04 -9.13 8.98
C SER A 138 2.80 -8.70 9.76
N LEU A 139 2.09 -7.67 9.29
CA LEU A 139 0.85 -7.20 9.92
C LEU A 139 -0.22 -8.29 9.94
N ARG A 140 -0.36 -9.03 8.84
CA ARG A 140 -1.32 -10.13 8.70
C ARG A 140 -1.06 -11.25 9.73
N ARG A 141 0.20 -11.71 9.88
CA ARG A 141 0.57 -12.71 10.88
C ARG A 141 0.24 -12.31 12.31
N HIS A 142 0.17 -11.01 12.58
CA HIS A 142 -0.14 -10.48 13.91
C HIS A 142 -1.60 -10.04 14.07
N GLY A 143 -2.48 -10.35 13.09
CA GLY A 143 -3.91 -10.00 13.14
C GLY A 143 -4.17 -8.49 13.16
N LEU A 144 -3.29 -7.69 12.54
CA LEU A 144 -3.38 -6.23 12.58
C LEU A 144 -4.10 -5.61 11.37
N VAL A 145 -4.30 -6.37 10.29
CA VAL A 145 -5.00 -5.89 9.09
C VAL A 145 -6.51 -6.04 9.28
N ASP A 146 -7.24 -4.93 9.13
CA ASP A 146 -8.71 -4.91 9.23
C ASP A 146 -9.40 -4.97 7.88
N GLY A 147 -8.71 -4.63 6.80
CA GLY A 147 -9.29 -4.69 5.47
C GLY A 147 -8.27 -4.58 4.36
N TYR A 148 -8.72 -4.98 3.17
CA TYR A 148 -7.96 -4.90 1.93
C TYR A 148 -8.77 -4.18 0.87
N VAL A 149 -8.12 -3.32 0.11
CA VAL A 149 -8.60 -2.75 -1.16
C VAL A 149 -7.65 -3.25 -2.23
N LEU A 150 -8.08 -4.25 -2.99
CA LEU A 150 -7.25 -4.86 -4.03
C LEU A 150 -7.72 -4.38 -5.41
N LEU A 151 -6.82 -3.74 -6.14
CA LEU A 151 -7.00 -3.36 -7.53
C LEU A 151 -6.47 -4.50 -8.40
N VAL A 152 -7.33 -5.41 -8.80
CA VAL A 152 -6.96 -6.60 -9.58
C VAL A 152 -6.95 -6.24 -11.06
N HIS A 153 -5.76 -6.13 -11.64
CA HIS A 153 -5.57 -5.74 -13.03
C HIS A 153 -5.68 -6.96 -13.96
N PRO A 154 -6.29 -6.80 -15.15
CA PRO A 154 -6.58 -7.90 -16.08
C PRO A 154 -5.35 -8.34 -16.89
N LEU A 155 -4.25 -8.68 -16.20
CA LEU A 155 -3.00 -9.14 -16.82
C LEU A 155 -2.31 -10.20 -15.96
N VAL A 156 -1.44 -10.98 -16.60
CA VAL A 156 -0.55 -11.96 -15.97
C VAL A 156 0.89 -11.53 -16.23
N LEU A 157 1.68 -11.38 -15.18
CA LEU A 157 3.08 -10.95 -15.29
C LEU A 157 4.06 -12.13 -15.34
N GLY A 158 3.68 -13.28 -14.78
CA GLY A 158 4.47 -14.50 -14.81
C GLY A 158 5.67 -14.53 -13.85
N GLY A 159 6.03 -13.39 -13.25
CA GLY A 159 7.14 -13.27 -12.30
C GLY A 159 7.08 -11.92 -11.59
N GLY A 160 7.78 -11.80 -10.46
CA GLY A 160 7.78 -10.65 -9.59
C GLY A 160 7.28 -10.98 -8.18
N ARG A 161 7.40 -10.04 -7.26
CA ARG A 161 6.96 -10.19 -5.86
C ARG A 161 5.44 -10.14 -5.77
N ARG A 162 4.88 -11.07 -5.03
CA ARG A 162 3.43 -11.17 -4.82
C ARG A 162 3.01 -10.59 -3.48
N LEU A 163 1.74 -10.20 -3.39
CA LEU A 163 1.14 -9.76 -2.13
C LEU A 163 1.03 -10.94 -1.16
N PHE A 164 0.56 -12.08 -1.64
CA PHE A 164 0.52 -13.34 -0.91
C PHE A 164 1.52 -14.31 -1.53
N GLU A 165 2.51 -14.72 -0.75
CA GLU A 165 3.61 -15.56 -1.20
C GLU A 165 3.37 -17.03 -0.82
N PRO A 166 3.97 -17.98 -1.54
CA PRO A 166 3.98 -19.38 -1.11
C PRO A 166 4.55 -19.52 0.31
N GLY A 167 3.81 -20.23 1.17
CA GLY A 167 4.18 -20.40 2.59
C GLY A 167 3.61 -19.35 3.54
N ASP A 168 2.87 -18.35 3.04
CA ASP A 168 2.09 -17.50 3.92
C ASP A 168 0.97 -18.30 4.59
N GLU A 169 0.62 -17.92 5.82
CA GLU A 169 -0.48 -18.56 6.55
C GLU A 169 -1.81 -18.42 5.79
N PRO A 170 -2.61 -19.47 5.70
CA PRO A 170 -3.94 -19.37 5.11
C PRO A 170 -4.84 -18.44 5.93
N GLY A 171 -5.86 -17.87 5.30
CA GLY A 171 -6.85 -17.03 5.96
C GLY A 171 -8.01 -16.77 5.03
N GLU A 172 -9.19 -16.67 5.61
CA GLU A 172 -10.42 -16.39 4.88
C GLU A 172 -10.69 -14.88 4.85
N LEU A 173 -11.15 -14.41 3.71
CA LEU A 173 -11.52 -13.02 3.49
C LEU A 173 -12.96 -12.97 2.99
N ARG A 174 -13.74 -12.07 3.54
CA ARG A 174 -15.12 -11.81 3.10
C ARG A 174 -15.13 -10.58 2.18
N LEU A 175 -15.63 -10.74 0.97
CA LEU A 175 -15.86 -9.62 0.05
C LEU A 175 -16.96 -8.72 0.61
N THR A 176 -16.69 -7.43 0.76
CA THR A 176 -17.65 -6.43 1.23
C THR A 176 -18.22 -5.58 0.10
N SER A 177 -17.42 -5.28 -0.91
CA SER A 177 -17.86 -4.58 -2.13
C SER A 177 -16.88 -4.78 -3.26
N SER A 178 -17.34 -4.58 -4.50
CA SER A 178 -16.48 -4.50 -5.66
C SER A 178 -17.05 -3.54 -6.70
N VAL A 179 -16.15 -2.94 -7.49
CA VAL A 179 -16.48 -2.14 -8.66
C VAL A 179 -15.50 -2.49 -9.78
N THR A 180 -16.00 -2.55 -11.02
CA THR A 180 -15.16 -2.77 -12.19
C THR A 180 -14.95 -1.43 -12.90
N THR A 181 -13.71 -1.13 -13.23
CA THR A 181 -13.31 0.07 -13.99
C THR A 181 -13.60 -0.11 -15.47
N THR A 182 -13.56 0.97 -16.25
CA THR A 182 -13.75 0.90 -17.71
C THR A 182 -12.60 0.20 -18.44
N THR A 183 -11.45 0.07 -17.78
CA THR A 183 -10.25 -0.62 -18.26
C THR A 183 -10.18 -2.08 -17.82
N GLY A 184 -11.22 -2.59 -17.12
CA GLY A 184 -11.33 -3.97 -16.69
C GLY A 184 -10.64 -4.29 -15.36
N VAL A 185 -10.16 -3.30 -14.62
CA VAL A 185 -9.64 -3.52 -13.25
C VAL A 185 -10.81 -3.77 -12.30
N VAL A 186 -10.73 -4.79 -11.48
CA VAL A 186 -11.67 -5.03 -10.39
C VAL A 186 -11.11 -4.46 -9.10
N ILE A 187 -11.75 -3.44 -8.56
CA ILE A 187 -11.44 -2.89 -7.25
C ILE A 187 -12.31 -3.61 -6.23
N ALA A 188 -11.72 -4.51 -5.47
CA ALA A 188 -12.42 -5.36 -4.51
C ALA A 188 -12.02 -5.01 -3.07
N ARG A 189 -13.02 -4.87 -2.20
CA ARG A 189 -12.81 -4.62 -0.77
C ARG A 189 -13.09 -5.89 0.01
N TYR A 190 -12.16 -6.28 0.87
CA TYR A 190 -12.27 -7.44 1.72
C TYR A 190 -12.00 -7.09 3.17
N GLU A 191 -12.62 -7.86 4.07
CA GLU A 191 -12.31 -7.89 5.50
C GLU A 191 -11.96 -9.33 5.90
N PRO A 192 -11.12 -9.55 6.92
CA PRO A 192 -10.96 -10.88 7.53
C PRO A 192 -12.32 -11.45 7.92
N ALA A 193 -12.54 -12.77 7.65
CA ALA A 193 -13.80 -13.45 7.94
C ALA A 193 -13.92 -13.80 9.43
#